data_665016a869ebe8a3c0c33ea4e060dc7d
#
_entry.id   665016a869ebe8a3c0c33ea4e060dc7d
#
_cell.length_a   1.000
_cell.length_b   1.000
_cell.length_c   1.000
_cell.angle_alpha   90.00
_cell.angle_beta   90.00
_cell.angle_gamma   90.00
#
_symmetry.space_group_name_H-M   'P 1'
#
loop_
_entity.id
_entity.type
_entity.pdbx_description
1 polymer ?
#
loop_
_entity_poly.entity_id
_entity_poly.type
_entity_poly.pdbx_seq_one_letter_code
_entity_poly.pdbx_strand_id
1 'polypeptide(L)'
;MISLKRNNKLELVPAVGMRTRQSSIYTPGQSEQFKISRSKFSDFLTCRRCFYLDRVKGLASPGMPGWTLNETTDLLLKKEFDQCREEQKPHRIFSENNLNHLVPFAHPDIDKWRDSLRNGLMTNYQNIKLTGGVDDIWQDTKTKKLIVVDYKSQASSH
;
A
#
# COMPACT_ATOMS: atom_id res chain seq x y z
N MET A 1 -23.34 -6.45 -2.84
CA MET A 1 -23.78 -5.09 -3.22
C MET A 1 -22.95 -4.65 -4.41
N ILE A 2 -23.57 -4.31 -5.54
CA ILE A 2 -22.85 -3.84 -6.73
C ILE A 2 -22.47 -2.38 -6.48
N SER A 3 -21.17 -2.08 -6.46
CA SER A 3 -20.69 -0.70 -6.34
C SER A 3 -21.07 0.06 -7.62
N LEU A 4 -21.85 1.12 -7.49
CA LEU A 4 -22.22 1.98 -8.58
C LEU A 4 -21.03 2.86 -8.97
N LYS A 5 -20.64 2.85 -10.24
CA LYS A 5 -19.57 3.69 -10.77
C LYS A 5 -20.00 5.16 -10.77
N ARG A 6 -19.13 6.03 -10.27
CA ARG A 6 -19.32 7.49 -10.31
C ARG A 6 -18.18 8.13 -11.08
N ASN A 7 -18.47 9.24 -11.74
CA ASN A 7 -17.45 10.10 -12.35
C ASN A 7 -16.85 11.07 -11.30
N ASN A 8 -15.94 11.94 -11.72
CA ASN A 8 -15.28 12.93 -10.85
C ASN A 8 -16.26 13.98 -10.27
N LYS A 9 -17.47 14.11 -10.82
CA LYS A 9 -18.55 14.97 -10.32
C LYS A 9 -19.50 14.24 -9.38
N LEU A 10 -19.18 12.99 -8.99
CA LEU A 10 -19.99 12.10 -8.17
C LEU A 10 -21.32 11.66 -8.82
N GLU A 11 -21.51 11.88 -10.10
CA GLU A 11 -22.69 11.43 -10.86
C GLU A 11 -22.59 9.94 -11.18
N LEU A 12 -23.70 9.24 -11.16
CA LEU A 12 -23.78 7.83 -11.55
C LEU A 12 -23.51 7.69 -13.04
N VAL A 13 -22.60 6.79 -13.40
CA VAL A 13 -22.29 6.47 -14.80
C VAL A 13 -22.30 4.95 -15.02
N PRO A 14 -22.56 4.48 -16.25
CA PRO A 14 -22.55 3.06 -16.55
C PRO A 14 -21.21 2.40 -16.19
N ALA A 15 -21.27 1.26 -15.49
CA ALA A 15 -20.10 0.44 -15.22
C ALA A 15 -19.89 -0.57 -16.37
N VAL A 16 -18.82 -0.40 -17.12
CA VAL A 16 -18.51 -1.25 -18.29
C VAL A 16 -17.84 -2.56 -17.91
N GLY A 17 -17.36 -2.68 -16.66
CA GLY A 17 -16.63 -3.86 -16.17
C GLY A 17 -15.25 -4.06 -16.81
N MET A 18 -14.78 -3.11 -17.60
CA MET A 18 -13.49 -3.17 -18.30
C MET A 18 -12.57 -2.05 -17.83
N ARG A 19 -11.27 -2.33 -17.81
CA ARG A 19 -10.23 -1.32 -17.54
C ARG A 19 -10.08 -0.39 -18.74
N THR A 20 -10.13 0.90 -18.48
CA THR A 20 -9.92 1.94 -19.50
C THR A 20 -8.45 2.32 -19.66
N ARG A 21 -7.64 2.13 -18.60
CA ARG A 21 -6.22 2.49 -18.59
C ARG A 21 -5.38 1.36 -19.16
N GLN A 22 -4.86 1.50 -20.37
CA GLN A 22 -4.05 0.49 -21.07
C GLN A 22 -2.78 0.10 -20.31
N SER A 23 -2.09 1.06 -19.70
CA SER A 23 -0.88 0.77 -18.89
C SER A 23 -1.12 -0.14 -17.67
N SER A 24 -2.38 -0.46 -17.35
CA SER A 24 -2.73 -1.43 -16.31
C SER A 24 -3.06 -2.82 -16.86
N ILE A 25 -2.97 -3.02 -18.17
CA ILE A 25 -3.21 -4.29 -18.86
C ILE A 25 -1.89 -4.77 -19.48
N TYR A 26 -1.52 -6.01 -19.17
CA TYR A 26 -0.32 -6.65 -19.72
C TYR A 26 -0.62 -7.25 -21.09
N THR A 27 0.19 -6.90 -22.08
CA THR A 27 0.14 -7.53 -23.39
C THR A 27 1.27 -8.56 -23.50
N PRO A 28 0.96 -9.85 -23.70
CA PRO A 28 1.99 -10.86 -23.89
C PRO A 28 2.97 -10.48 -25.01
N GLY A 29 4.27 -10.57 -24.72
CA GLY A 29 5.33 -10.20 -25.66
C GLY A 29 5.65 -8.70 -25.71
N GLN A 30 5.05 -7.85 -24.87
CA GLN A 30 5.42 -6.44 -24.81
C GLN A 30 6.89 -6.27 -24.38
N SER A 31 7.59 -5.33 -25.00
CA SER A 31 8.98 -4.98 -24.70
C SER A 31 9.11 -4.08 -23.47
N GLU A 32 8.07 -3.30 -23.19
CA GLU A 32 8.04 -2.37 -22.07
C GLU A 32 7.83 -3.08 -20.74
N GLN A 33 8.46 -2.56 -19.68
CA GLN A 33 8.26 -3.10 -18.34
C GLN A 33 6.81 -2.92 -17.89
N PHE A 34 6.22 -4.01 -17.38
CA PHE A 34 4.89 -3.97 -16.80
C PHE A 34 4.93 -3.70 -15.30
N LYS A 35 4.29 -2.60 -14.88
CA LYS A 35 4.25 -2.19 -13.48
C LYS A 35 3.15 -2.94 -12.72
N ILE A 36 3.53 -3.63 -11.65
CA ILE A 36 2.63 -4.35 -10.74
C ILE A 36 2.83 -3.78 -9.32
N SER A 37 1.73 -3.38 -8.66
CA SER A 37 1.77 -3.01 -7.25
C SER A 37 1.82 -4.24 -6.34
N ARG A 38 2.32 -4.07 -5.10
CA ARG A 38 2.34 -5.13 -4.07
C ARG A 38 0.96 -5.79 -3.91
N SER A 39 -0.11 -5.00 -3.86
CA SER A 39 -1.47 -5.53 -3.72
C SER A 39 -1.86 -6.40 -4.91
N LYS A 40 -1.49 -6.01 -6.13
CA LYS A 40 -1.77 -6.81 -7.33
C LYS A 40 -0.90 -8.06 -7.43
N PHE A 41 0.30 -8.01 -6.90
CA PHE A 41 1.11 -9.22 -6.73
C PHE A 41 0.48 -10.18 -5.72
N SER A 42 -0.07 -9.66 -4.62
CA SER A 42 -0.86 -10.44 -3.65
C SER A 42 -2.09 -11.08 -4.31
N ASP A 43 -2.81 -10.35 -5.15
CA ASP A 43 -3.95 -10.89 -5.92
C ASP A 43 -3.51 -12.08 -6.80
N PHE A 44 -2.34 -12.01 -7.43
CA PHE A 44 -1.78 -13.12 -8.20
C PHE A 44 -1.53 -14.36 -7.34
N LEU A 45 -0.96 -14.18 -6.14
CA LEU A 45 -0.72 -15.30 -5.21
C LEU A 45 -2.03 -15.92 -4.71
N THR A 46 -3.04 -15.10 -4.49
CA THR A 46 -4.36 -15.56 -4.00
C THR A 46 -5.17 -16.25 -5.09
N CYS A 47 -5.24 -15.67 -6.28
CA CYS A 47 -6.04 -16.22 -7.38
C CYS A 47 -5.42 -15.85 -8.74
N ARG A 48 -4.62 -16.73 -9.31
CA ARG A 48 -3.97 -16.53 -10.61
C ARG A 48 -4.96 -16.27 -11.73
N ARG A 49 -6.12 -16.97 -11.75
CA ARG A 49 -7.19 -16.78 -12.73
C ARG A 49 -7.78 -15.38 -12.63
N CYS A 50 -8.08 -14.90 -11.42
CA CYS A 50 -8.62 -13.57 -11.20
C CYS A 50 -7.62 -12.50 -11.64
N PHE A 51 -6.35 -12.68 -11.32
CA PHE A 51 -5.27 -11.80 -11.78
C PHE A 51 -5.16 -11.77 -13.31
N TYR A 52 -5.22 -12.92 -13.98
CA TYR A 52 -5.18 -13.00 -15.43
C TYR A 52 -6.36 -12.25 -16.06
N LEU A 53 -7.57 -12.45 -15.56
CA LEU A 53 -8.76 -11.74 -16.03
C LEU A 53 -8.63 -10.24 -15.84
N ASP A 54 -8.09 -9.80 -14.68
CA ASP A 54 -7.89 -8.39 -14.37
C ASP A 54 -6.76 -7.76 -15.21
N ARG A 55 -5.58 -8.40 -15.28
CA ARG A 55 -4.37 -7.79 -15.82
C ARG A 55 -4.04 -8.12 -17.25
N VAL A 56 -4.59 -9.18 -17.81
CA VAL A 56 -4.39 -9.57 -19.21
C VAL A 56 -5.67 -9.37 -20.04
N LYS A 57 -6.83 -9.72 -19.48
CA LYS A 57 -8.11 -9.53 -20.16
C LYS A 57 -8.79 -8.20 -19.88
N GLY A 58 -8.28 -7.43 -18.93
CA GLY A 58 -8.77 -6.10 -18.60
C GLY A 58 -10.14 -6.07 -17.90
N LEU A 59 -10.58 -7.19 -17.33
CA LEU A 59 -11.82 -7.24 -16.54
C LEU A 59 -11.60 -6.57 -15.19
N ALA A 60 -12.29 -5.48 -14.91
CA ALA A 60 -12.20 -4.77 -13.64
C ALA A 60 -13.12 -5.42 -12.61
N SER A 61 -12.56 -5.79 -11.45
CA SER A 61 -13.38 -6.20 -10.32
C SER A 61 -14.27 -5.03 -9.85
N PRO A 62 -15.46 -5.30 -9.31
CA PRO A 62 -16.29 -4.28 -8.68
C PRO A 62 -15.49 -3.54 -7.61
N GLY A 63 -15.62 -2.21 -7.56
CA GLY A 63 -15.01 -1.41 -6.50
C GLY A 63 -15.67 -1.67 -5.16
N MET A 64 -14.90 -1.59 -4.08
CA MET A 64 -15.43 -1.59 -2.71
C MET A 64 -15.48 -0.14 -2.19
N PRO A 65 -16.43 0.19 -1.29
CA PRO A 65 -16.40 1.46 -0.59
C PRO A 65 -15.07 1.66 0.14
N GLY A 66 -14.61 2.91 0.21
CA GLY A 66 -13.41 3.25 0.99
C GLY A 66 -13.63 3.05 2.50
N TRP A 67 -12.56 2.76 3.20
CA TRP A 67 -12.54 2.55 4.66
C TRP A 67 -12.05 3.84 5.35
N THR A 68 -12.86 4.90 5.32
CA THR A 68 -12.48 6.24 5.76
C THR A 68 -12.00 6.31 7.22
N LEU A 69 -12.62 5.52 8.12
CA LEU A 69 -12.20 5.47 9.52
C LEU A 69 -10.77 4.89 9.66
N ASN A 70 -10.47 3.83 8.92
CA ASN A 70 -9.14 3.21 8.93
C ASN A 70 -8.08 4.16 8.38
N GLU A 71 -8.39 4.91 7.33
CA GLU A 71 -7.49 5.93 6.74
C GLU A 71 -7.19 7.04 7.75
N THR A 72 -8.19 7.49 8.51
CA THR A 72 -8.00 8.53 9.53
C THR A 72 -7.14 8.03 10.69
N THR A 73 -7.40 6.81 11.17
CA THR A 73 -6.60 6.19 12.25
C THR A 73 -5.15 6.01 11.83
N ASP A 74 -4.91 5.51 10.61
CA ASP A 74 -3.57 5.36 10.03
C ASP A 74 -2.83 6.70 9.94
N LEU A 75 -3.51 7.75 9.47
CA LEU A 75 -2.94 9.09 9.38
C LEU A 75 -2.55 9.67 10.75
N LEU A 76 -3.39 9.50 11.77
CA LEU A 76 -3.11 9.98 13.12
C LEU A 76 -1.92 9.24 13.72
N LEU A 77 -1.88 7.92 13.58
CA LEU A 77 -0.79 7.10 14.07
C LEU A 77 0.55 7.47 13.40
N LYS A 78 0.54 7.67 12.09
CA LYS A 78 1.73 8.14 11.35
C LYS A 78 2.25 9.47 11.88
N LYS A 79 1.37 10.43 12.19
CA LYS A 79 1.76 11.71 12.77
C LYS A 79 2.42 11.55 14.16
N GLU A 80 1.88 10.69 15.03
CA GLU A 80 2.48 10.41 16.34
C GLU A 80 3.89 9.81 16.17
N PHE A 81 4.05 8.84 15.27
CA PHE A 81 5.35 8.24 14.97
C PHE A 81 6.33 9.23 14.32
N ASP A 82 5.86 10.16 13.50
CA ASP A 82 6.70 11.19 12.88
C ASP A 82 7.26 12.15 13.92
N GLN A 83 6.47 12.56 14.90
CA GLN A 83 6.97 13.35 16.03
C GLN A 83 8.05 12.57 16.81
N CYS A 84 7.83 11.29 17.11
CA CYS A 84 8.84 10.46 17.77
C CYS A 84 10.11 10.29 16.91
N ARG A 85 9.97 10.29 15.58
CA ARG A 85 11.10 10.21 14.64
C ARG A 85 11.95 11.48 14.66
N GLU A 86 11.32 12.65 14.66
CA GLU A 86 12.01 13.94 14.77
C GLU A 86 12.79 14.05 16.10
N GLU A 87 12.17 13.61 17.20
CA GLU A 87 12.77 13.63 18.52
C GLU A 87 13.73 12.46 18.78
N GLN A 88 13.78 11.45 17.89
CA GLN A 88 14.51 10.18 18.07
C GLN A 88 14.22 9.48 19.40
N LYS A 89 12.94 9.48 19.79
CA LYS A 89 12.43 8.87 21.02
C LYS A 89 11.55 7.66 20.74
N PRO A 90 11.48 6.69 21.66
CA PRO A 90 10.51 5.61 21.59
C PRO A 90 9.08 6.16 21.64
N HIS A 91 8.21 5.60 20.80
CA HIS A 91 6.79 5.86 20.91
C HIS A 91 6.19 5.20 22.15
N ARG A 92 5.09 5.75 22.71
CA ARG A 92 4.44 5.21 23.92
C ARG A 92 4.12 3.72 23.83
N ILE A 93 3.67 3.25 22.66
CA ILE A 93 3.39 1.84 22.41
C ILE A 93 4.63 0.95 22.65
N PHE A 94 5.82 1.44 22.36
CA PHE A 94 7.05 0.69 22.62
C PHE A 94 7.30 0.54 24.13
N SER A 95 7.07 1.62 24.88
CA SER A 95 7.24 1.60 26.35
C SER A 95 6.23 0.68 27.03
N GLU A 96 4.98 0.70 26.59
CA GLU A 96 3.89 -0.16 27.09
C GLU A 96 4.14 -1.65 26.82
N ASN A 97 4.93 -1.98 25.78
CA ASN A 97 5.23 -3.35 25.37
C ASN A 97 6.70 -3.77 25.64
N ASN A 98 7.43 -3.05 26.47
CA ASN A 98 8.84 -3.31 26.78
C ASN A 98 9.78 -3.29 25.56
N LEU A 99 9.46 -2.46 24.54
CA LEU A 99 10.21 -2.30 23.29
C LEU A 99 10.95 -0.96 23.25
N ASN A 100 11.41 -0.43 24.39
CA ASN A 100 12.08 0.87 24.50
C ASN A 100 13.39 0.99 23.69
N HIS A 101 13.89 -0.13 23.16
CA HIS A 101 15.02 -0.16 22.25
C HIS A 101 14.65 0.12 20.79
N LEU A 102 13.38 0.27 20.48
CA LEU A 102 12.90 0.62 19.14
C LEU A 102 12.62 2.11 19.05
N VAL A 103 13.02 2.70 17.94
CA VAL A 103 12.69 4.08 17.58
C VAL A 103 12.23 4.13 16.11
N PRO A 104 11.39 5.09 15.71
CA PRO A 104 11.10 5.32 14.31
C PRO A 104 12.37 5.70 13.56
N PHE A 105 12.63 5.02 12.44
CA PHE A 105 13.86 5.23 11.65
C PHE A 105 13.82 6.57 10.92
N ALA A 106 14.82 7.41 11.16
CA ALA A 106 14.98 8.69 10.48
C ALA A 106 15.75 8.50 9.16
N HIS A 107 15.11 8.84 8.06
CA HIS A 107 15.72 8.82 6.73
C HIS A 107 15.11 9.92 5.85
N PRO A 108 15.89 10.63 5.02
CA PRO A 108 15.37 11.72 4.17
C PRO A 108 14.34 11.25 3.13
N ASP A 109 14.34 9.99 2.76
CA ASP A 109 13.41 9.43 1.77
C ASP A 109 12.21 8.68 2.39
N ILE A 110 12.00 8.75 3.71
CA ILE A 110 10.93 7.99 4.37
C ILE A 110 9.55 8.31 3.78
N ASP A 111 9.27 9.58 3.49
CA ASP A 111 8.00 10.00 2.90
C ASP A 111 7.83 9.50 1.46
N LYS A 112 8.92 9.41 0.70
CA LYS A 112 8.90 8.81 -0.63
C LYS A 112 8.59 7.32 -0.56
N TRP A 113 9.16 6.59 0.40
CA TRP A 113 8.93 5.15 0.58
C TRP A 113 7.50 4.85 1.02
N ARG A 114 6.87 5.76 1.75
CA ARG A 114 5.45 5.69 2.16
C ARG A 114 4.49 6.02 1.02
N ASP A 115 4.85 6.87 0.07
CA ASP A 115 4.00 7.26 -1.06
C ASP A 115 4.02 6.20 -2.16
N SER A 116 3.32 5.10 -1.94
CA SER A 116 3.23 3.99 -2.89
C SER A 116 2.59 4.34 -4.25
N LEU A 117 1.85 5.46 -4.33
CA LEU A 117 1.16 5.86 -5.55
C LEU A 117 2.08 6.59 -6.53
N ARG A 118 2.93 7.48 -6.04
CA ARG A 118 3.79 8.36 -6.87
C ARG A 118 5.23 7.88 -6.87
N ASN A 119 5.75 7.50 -5.73
CA ASN A 119 7.14 7.13 -5.50
C ASN A 119 7.25 5.67 -5.04
N GLY A 120 7.22 5.45 -3.72
CA GLY A 120 7.32 4.13 -3.11
C GLY A 120 8.67 3.44 -3.33
N LEU A 121 8.71 2.19 -2.97
CA LEU A 121 9.82 1.27 -3.24
C LEU A 121 9.59 0.53 -4.54
N MET A 122 10.65 0.27 -5.29
CA MET A 122 10.58 -0.39 -6.58
C MET A 122 11.68 -1.42 -6.71
N THR A 123 11.35 -2.55 -7.33
CA THR A 123 12.31 -3.55 -7.77
C THR A 123 11.92 -4.10 -9.13
N ASN A 124 12.91 -4.55 -9.89
CA ASN A 124 12.70 -5.10 -11.23
C ASN A 124 13.00 -6.60 -11.22
N TYR A 125 12.14 -7.35 -11.87
CA TYR A 125 12.38 -8.75 -12.18
C TYR A 125 11.99 -9.00 -13.64
N GLN A 126 12.96 -9.26 -14.50
CA GLN A 126 12.76 -9.35 -15.95
C GLN A 126 12.03 -8.11 -16.51
N ASN A 127 10.90 -8.30 -17.18
CA ASN A 127 10.04 -7.24 -17.69
C ASN A 127 8.97 -6.75 -16.69
N ILE A 128 9.02 -7.21 -15.44
CA ILE A 128 8.11 -6.79 -14.37
C ILE A 128 8.78 -5.76 -13.47
N LYS A 129 8.11 -4.63 -13.27
CA LYS A 129 8.45 -3.62 -12.26
C LYS A 129 7.49 -3.75 -11.08
N LEU A 130 7.95 -4.34 -9.99
CA LEU A 130 7.18 -4.44 -8.76
C LEU A 130 7.30 -3.15 -7.95
N THR A 131 6.17 -2.61 -7.49
CA THR A 131 6.12 -1.37 -6.72
C THR A 131 5.28 -1.54 -5.46
N GLY A 132 5.66 -0.84 -4.40
CA GLY A 132 4.92 -0.82 -3.15
C GLY A 132 5.33 0.34 -2.26
N GLY A 133 4.67 0.49 -1.15
CA GLY A 133 5.07 1.39 -0.08
C GLY A 133 5.18 0.63 1.22
N VAL A 134 5.82 1.24 2.18
CA VAL A 134 5.83 0.82 3.58
C VAL A 134 4.95 1.79 4.37
N ASP A 135 4.33 1.32 5.44
CA ASP A 135 3.62 2.24 6.33
C ASP A 135 4.63 2.94 7.23
N ASP A 136 5.61 2.20 7.75
CA ASP A 136 6.73 2.76 8.51
C ASP A 136 7.96 1.86 8.50
N ILE A 137 9.07 2.39 9.02
CA ILE A 137 10.31 1.66 9.31
C ILE A 137 10.77 2.05 10.71
N TRP A 138 11.04 1.04 11.54
CA TRP A 138 11.60 1.23 12.86
C TRP A 138 13.03 0.72 12.92
N GLN A 139 13.82 1.24 13.83
CA GLN A 139 15.20 0.81 14.09
C GLN A 139 15.34 0.28 15.50
N ASP A 140 15.94 -0.88 15.62
CA ASP A 140 16.47 -1.38 16.89
C ASP A 140 17.77 -0.63 17.22
N THR A 141 17.75 0.16 18.28
CA THR A 141 18.90 0.99 18.68
C THR A 141 20.10 0.17 19.15
N LYS A 142 19.87 -1.08 19.61
CA LYS A 142 20.93 -2.00 20.08
C LYS A 142 21.62 -2.71 18.93
N THR A 143 20.83 -3.28 18.01
CA THR A 143 21.35 -4.11 16.91
C THR A 143 21.52 -3.33 15.60
N LYS A 144 20.98 -2.11 15.53
CA LYS A 144 20.89 -1.26 14.33
C LYS A 144 20.10 -1.88 13.18
N LYS A 145 19.38 -2.96 13.41
CA LYS A 145 18.51 -3.59 12.41
C LYS A 145 17.29 -2.73 12.14
N LEU A 146 16.85 -2.74 10.87
CA LEU A 146 15.63 -2.09 10.44
C LEU A 146 14.48 -3.09 10.41
N ILE A 147 13.30 -2.63 10.81
CA ILE A 147 12.06 -3.40 10.87
C ILE A 147 11.05 -2.70 9.98
N VAL A 148 10.56 -3.39 8.96
CA VAL A 148 9.46 -2.91 8.12
C VAL A 148 8.14 -3.10 8.87
N VAL A 149 7.34 -2.05 8.93
CA VAL A 149 6.11 -2.00 9.70
C VAL A 149 4.91 -1.78 8.79
N ASP A 150 3.81 -2.45 9.10
CA ASP A 150 2.52 -2.32 8.41
C ASP A 150 1.46 -2.06 9.49
N TYR A 151 0.76 -0.93 9.39
CA TYR A 151 -0.29 -0.54 10.34
C TYR A 151 -1.61 -1.20 9.97
N LYS A 152 -2.25 -1.84 10.93
CA LYS A 152 -3.57 -2.46 10.76
C LYS A 152 -4.53 -1.96 11.82
N SER A 153 -5.59 -1.29 11.39
CA SER A 153 -6.74 -1.03 12.26
C SER A 153 -7.75 -2.15 12.11
N GLN A 154 -8.17 -2.71 13.22
CA GLN A 154 -9.21 -3.73 13.27
C GLN A 154 -10.29 -3.32 14.26
N ALA A 155 -11.55 -3.37 13.83
CA ALA A 155 -12.66 -3.26 14.78
C ALA A 155 -12.71 -4.56 15.60
N SER A 156 -12.55 -4.46 16.93
CA SER A 156 -12.82 -5.60 17.81
C SER A 156 -14.34 -5.67 18.01
N SER A 157 -14.96 -6.76 17.60
CA SER A 157 -16.29 -7.13 18.09
C SER A 157 -16.11 -7.68 19.51
N HIS A 158 -16.56 -6.92 20.50
CA HIS A 158 -16.82 -7.43 21.86
C HIS A 158 -18.19 -8.06 21.89
#